data_169987322ed43ed0aca5e6e05a076e9b
#
_entry.id   169987322ed43ed0aca5e6e05a076e9b
#
_cell.length_a   1.000
_cell.length_b   1.000
_cell.length_c   1.000
_cell.angle_alpha   90.00
_cell.angle_beta   90.00
_cell.angle_gamma   90.00
#
_symmetry.space_group_name_H-M   'P 1'
#
loop_
_entity.id
_entity.type
_entity.pdbx_description
1 polymer ?
#
loop_
_entity_poly.entity_id
_entity_poly.type
_entity_poly.pdbx_seq_one_letter_code
_entity_poly.pdbx_strand_id
1 'polypeptide(L)'
;MRKIFDIHMHFPRNWEKPDADPAPIVDRLYEGATAAGVTRANLLCGGRFGISYEDSVAHALRHPDLFIPSAMIDLETTTRERLVELRDMGYRGLKMIGPRRDYDCEDYFPIYETAEKFGWPILLHLGVIGGGIDYRVTHPRRDPQALAGYKRWTQLANAGRNVSAMRMRPFHLDTIANNFPQLKLIGAHLGGTGNYDEAASVARWRHNVYFDFSGGTTIEQHAVERRLIGHEIGFEKLIFGSDTSAEKIADHIRRWDTIFDLLAVQPDARERMWWFNAAEIYGEEPVAWLGKRRATASKRAPAPIRVAATRARKPAPKKTAARGKRAQKR
;
A
#
# COMPACT_ATOMS: atom_id res chain seq x y z
N MET A 1 10.68 -22.90 -4.62
CA MET A 1 9.52 -22.19 -5.22
C MET A 1 9.45 -20.83 -4.55
N ARG A 2 9.21 -19.74 -5.30
CA ARG A 2 9.02 -18.39 -4.75
C ARG A 2 7.75 -18.37 -3.91
N LYS A 3 7.79 -17.74 -2.72
CA LYS A 3 6.60 -17.45 -1.93
C LYS A 3 6.05 -16.08 -2.35
N ILE A 4 4.73 -15.96 -2.44
CA ILE A 4 4.03 -14.70 -2.73
C ILE A 4 2.96 -14.49 -1.67
N PHE A 5 2.98 -13.32 -1.04
CA PHE A 5 1.94 -12.87 -0.13
C PHE A 5 1.20 -11.70 -0.78
N ASP A 6 -0.05 -11.92 -1.15
CA ASP A 6 -0.92 -10.88 -1.72
C ASP A 6 -1.70 -10.19 -0.61
N ILE A 7 -1.40 -8.92 -0.32
CA ILE A 7 -2.06 -8.21 0.79
C ILE A 7 -3.34 -7.46 0.37
N HIS A 8 -3.67 -7.43 -0.91
CA HIS A 8 -4.78 -6.64 -1.42
C HIS A 8 -5.70 -7.48 -2.32
N MET A 9 -6.39 -8.41 -1.73
CA MET A 9 -7.34 -9.28 -2.41
C MET A 9 -8.75 -9.02 -1.88
N HIS A 10 -9.65 -8.57 -2.73
CA HIS A 10 -11.04 -8.32 -2.33
C HIS A 10 -11.86 -9.60 -2.28
N PHE A 11 -12.73 -9.71 -1.28
CA PHE A 11 -13.74 -10.75 -1.24
C PHE A 11 -14.58 -10.67 -2.53
N PRO A 12 -14.67 -11.77 -3.30
CA PRO A 12 -15.30 -11.74 -4.60
C PRO A 12 -16.82 -11.59 -4.46
N ARG A 13 -17.44 -10.93 -5.44
CA ARG A 13 -18.89 -10.71 -5.47
C ARG A 13 -19.47 -11.05 -6.83
N ASN A 14 -20.61 -11.70 -6.80
CA ASN A 14 -21.44 -11.83 -8.00
C ASN A 14 -22.30 -10.56 -8.18
N TRP A 15 -21.86 -9.68 -9.09
CA TRP A 15 -22.55 -8.41 -9.34
C TRP A 15 -23.89 -8.57 -10.08
N GLU A 16 -24.09 -9.70 -10.77
CA GLU A 16 -25.33 -10.00 -11.49
C GLU A 16 -26.37 -10.62 -10.54
N LYS A 17 -25.91 -11.40 -9.58
CA LYS A 17 -26.74 -12.09 -8.59
C LYS A 17 -26.20 -11.84 -7.19
N PRO A 18 -26.46 -10.65 -6.60
CA PRO A 18 -25.85 -10.27 -5.31
C PRO A 18 -26.20 -11.20 -4.14
N ASP A 19 -27.37 -11.84 -4.21
CA ASP A 19 -27.89 -12.72 -3.16
C ASP A 19 -27.52 -14.22 -3.38
N ALA A 20 -26.73 -14.52 -4.41
CA ALA A 20 -26.25 -15.87 -4.64
C ALA A 20 -25.19 -16.27 -3.60
N ASP A 21 -25.15 -17.56 -3.24
CA ASP A 21 -24.11 -18.12 -2.39
C ASP A 21 -22.72 -17.74 -2.93
N PRO A 22 -21.87 -17.05 -2.12
CA PRO A 22 -20.55 -16.63 -2.55
C PRO A 22 -19.52 -17.78 -2.57
N ALA A 23 -19.83 -18.95 -2.02
CA ALA A 23 -18.89 -20.07 -1.94
C ALA A 23 -18.22 -20.43 -3.27
N PRO A 24 -18.93 -20.61 -4.40
CA PRO A 24 -18.30 -20.99 -5.66
C PRO A 24 -17.34 -19.93 -6.21
N ILE A 25 -17.58 -18.63 -5.94
CA ILE A 25 -16.67 -17.58 -6.40
C ILE A 25 -15.48 -17.38 -5.46
N VAL A 26 -15.61 -17.69 -4.19
CA VAL A 26 -14.49 -17.73 -3.23
C VAL A 26 -13.57 -18.92 -3.55
N ASP A 27 -14.14 -20.09 -3.85
CA ASP A 27 -13.37 -21.27 -4.27
C ASP A 27 -12.59 -21.00 -5.56
N ARG A 28 -13.20 -20.36 -6.56
CA ARG A 28 -12.47 -19.91 -7.79
C ARG A 28 -11.36 -18.91 -7.49
N LEU A 29 -11.56 -18.00 -6.53
CA LEU A 29 -10.51 -17.07 -6.11
C LEU A 29 -9.33 -17.81 -5.47
N TYR A 30 -9.62 -18.78 -4.61
CA TYR A 30 -8.61 -19.65 -4.00
C TYR A 30 -7.82 -20.42 -5.07
N GLU A 31 -8.51 -21.06 -6.00
CA GLU A 31 -7.89 -21.83 -7.09
C GLU A 31 -7.04 -20.94 -7.98
N GLY A 32 -7.56 -19.77 -8.41
CA GLY A 32 -6.84 -18.83 -9.25
C GLY A 32 -5.60 -18.24 -8.58
N ALA A 33 -5.70 -17.88 -7.30
CA ALA A 33 -4.58 -17.37 -6.53
C ALA A 33 -3.50 -18.44 -6.33
N THR A 34 -3.89 -19.65 -5.96
CA THR A 34 -2.96 -20.79 -5.77
C THR A 34 -2.27 -21.17 -7.08
N ALA A 35 -3.02 -21.25 -8.19
CA ALA A 35 -2.48 -21.51 -9.52
C ALA A 35 -1.51 -20.41 -9.99
N ALA A 36 -1.71 -19.16 -9.57
CA ALA A 36 -0.80 -18.06 -9.82
C ALA A 36 0.47 -18.07 -8.94
N GLY A 37 0.55 -18.99 -7.97
CA GLY A 37 1.69 -19.14 -7.05
C GLY A 37 1.58 -18.28 -5.79
N VAL A 38 0.41 -17.70 -5.49
CA VAL A 38 0.16 -17.03 -4.21
C VAL A 38 0.12 -18.08 -3.10
N THR A 39 0.89 -17.88 -2.05
CA THR A 39 1.02 -18.82 -0.93
C THR A 39 0.34 -18.32 0.34
N ARG A 40 0.05 -17.02 0.41
CA ARG A 40 -0.70 -16.38 1.48
C ARG A 40 -1.41 -15.15 0.93
N ALA A 41 -2.61 -14.83 1.41
CA ALA A 41 -3.33 -13.65 0.98
C ALA A 41 -4.12 -13.00 2.11
N ASN A 42 -4.10 -11.67 2.18
CA ASN A 42 -5.02 -10.89 2.98
C ASN A 42 -6.32 -10.68 2.19
N LEU A 43 -7.42 -11.31 2.63
CA LEU A 43 -8.73 -11.21 2.00
C LEU A 43 -9.57 -10.13 2.68
N LEU A 44 -9.94 -9.11 1.93
CA LEU A 44 -10.71 -7.95 2.41
C LEU A 44 -12.20 -8.26 2.39
N CYS A 45 -12.77 -8.52 3.58
CA CYS A 45 -14.08 -9.13 3.78
C CYS A 45 -15.10 -8.17 4.39
N GLY A 46 -16.38 -8.38 4.06
CA GLY A 46 -17.53 -7.80 4.74
C GLY A 46 -17.75 -6.31 4.59
N GLY A 47 -18.73 -5.79 5.32
CA GLY A 47 -18.97 -4.36 5.56
C GLY A 47 -19.41 -3.50 4.38
N ARG A 48 -18.99 -3.80 3.19
CA ARG A 48 -19.36 -3.09 1.95
C ARG A 48 -20.11 -4.03 0.99
N PHE A 49 -20.97 -3.44 0.17
CA PHE A 49 -21.66 -4.14 -0.91
C PHE A 49 -22.67 -5.21 -0.44
N GLY A 50 -23.17 -5.09 0.80
CA GLY A 50 -24.25 -5.98 1.30
C GLY A 50 -23.81 -7.38 1.68
N ILE A 51 -22.52 -7.63 1.83
CA ILE A 51 -22.01 -8.90 2.35
C ILE A 51 -21.79 -8.73 3.86
N SER A 52 -22.36 -9.63 4.68
CA SER A 52 -22.19 -9.60 6.13
C SER A 52 -20.74 -9.92 6.52
N TYR A 53 -20.33 -9.46 7.69
CA TYR A 53 -19.02 -9.83 8.23
C TYR A 53 -18.97 -11.32 8.56
N GLU A 54 -20.07 -11.83 9.10
CA GLU A 54 -20.24 -13.24 9.52
C GLU A 54 -20.06 -14.18 8.32
N ASP A 55 -20.81 -13.94 7.23
CA ASP A 55 -20.75 -14.80 6.04
C ASP A 55 -19.39 -14.70 5.34
N SER A 56 -18.87 -13.49 5.18
CA SER A 56 -17.60 -13.31 4.47
C SER A 56 -16.41 -13.92 5.20
N VAL A 57 -16.36 -13.82 6.54
CA VAL A 57 -15.29 -14.47 7.31
C VAL A 57 -15.45 -16.00 7.32
N ALA A 58 -16.68 -16.51 7.41
CA ALA A 58 -16.93 -17.95 7.35
C ALA A 58 -16.44 -18.55 6.02
N HIS A 59 -16.70 -17.87 4.89
CA HIS A 59 -16.19 -18.31 3.58
C HIS A 59 -14.67 -18.18 3.45
N ALA A 60 -14.05 -17.13 3.99
CA ALA A 60 -12.60 -16.97 4.01
C ALA A 60 -11.92 -18.10 4.80
N LEU A 61 -12.48 -18.47 5.95
CA LEU A 61 -11.96 -19.51 6.83
C LEU A 61 -12.19 -20.95 6.33
N ARG A 62 -12.84 -21.14 5.18
CA ARG A 62 -12.81 -22.44 4.48
C ARG A 62 -11.44 -22.75 3.87
N HIS A 63 -10.64 -21.72 3.61
CA HIS A 63 -9.29 -21.81 3.04
C HIS A 63 -8.25 -21.09 3.94
N PRO A 64 -8.09 -21.54 5.21
CA PRO A 64 -7.25 -20.86 6.19
C PRO A 64 -5.76 -20.98 5.89
N ASP A 65 -5.38 -21.89 5.02
CA ASP A 65 -4.03 -22.08 4.49
C ASP A 65 -3.61 -20.93 3.57
N LEU A 66 -4.55 -20.31 2.85
CA LEU A 66 -4.30 -19.17 1.97
C LEU A 66 -4.76 -17.84 2.59
N PHE A 67 -6.02 -17.76 3.05
CA PHE A 67 -6.64 -16.49 3.39
C PHE A 67 -6.45 -16.08 4.86
N ILE A 68 -6.10 -14.80 5.06
CA ILE A 68 -6.19 -14.07 6.32
C ILE A 68 -7.31 -13.04 6.15
N PRO A 69 -8.43 -13.11 6.86
CA PRO A 69 -9.50 -12.15 6.68
C PRO A 69 -9.18 -10.81 7.35
N SER A 70 -9.36 -9.71 6.62
CA SER A 70 -9.41 -8.33 7.14
C SER A 70 -10.77 -7.71 6.90
N ALA A 71 -11.29 -7.02 7.92
CA ALA A 71 -12.61 -6.42 7.86
C ALA A 71 -12.59 -5.09 7.11
N MET A 72 -13.44 -4.93 6.10
CA MET A 72 -13.68 -3.63 5.45
C MET A 72 -14.66 -2.83 6.30
N ILE A 73 -14.16 -1.85 7.05
CA ILE A 73 -14.97 -1.06 7.98
C ILE A 73 -15.36 0.31 7.44
N ASP A 74 -16.43 0.85 8.00
CA ASP A 74 -16.82 2.25 7.86
C ASP A 74 -16.40 3.02 9.11
N LEU A 75 -15.45 3.95 8.97
CA LEU A 75 -14.91 4.74 10.08
C LEU A 75 -15.95 5.59 10.80
N GLU A 76 -17.06 5.94 10.13
CA GLU A 76 -18.11 6.76 10.74
C GLU A 76 -19.03 5.98 11.70
N THR A 77 -19.13 4.68 11.52
CA THR A 77 -20.09 3.85 12.25
C THR A 77 -19.46 2.72 13.05
N THR A 78 -18.19 2.41 12.80
CA THR A 78 -17.48 1.35 13.52
C THR A 78 -17.07 1.83 14.91
N THR A 79 -17.31 1.02 15.93
CA THR A 79 -16.91 1.28 17.32
C THR A 79 -15.80 0.33 17.78
N ARG A 80 -15.22 0.61 18.94
CA ARG A 80 -14.24 -0.31 19.60
C ARG A 80 -14.84 -1.68 19.88
N GLU A 81 -16.08 -1.70 20.35
CA GLU A 81 -16.82 -2.94 20.65
C GLU A 81 -17.01 -3.77 19.39
N ARG A 82 -17.33 -3.12 18.25
CA ARG A 82 -17.43 -3.81 16.97
C ARG A 82 -16.10 -4.42 16.53
N LEU A 83 -14.97 -3.79 16.81
CA LEU A 83 -13.65 -4.38 16.53
C LEU A 83 -13.38 -5.63 17.41
N VAL A 84 -13.84 -5.63 18.66
CA VAL A 84 -13.76 -6.83 19.52
C VAL A 84 -14.59 -7.97 18.92
N GLU A 85 -15.82 -7.72 18.51
CA GLU A 85 -16.66 -8.71 17.85
C GLU A 85 -16.01 -9.26 16.57
N LEU A 86 -15.45 -8.39 15.72
CA LEU A 86 -14.75 -8.81 14.51
C LEU A 86 -13.53 -9.68 14.81
N ARG A 87 -12.78 -9.37 15.87
CA ARG A 87 -11.67 -10.21 16.33
C ARG A 87 -12.16 -11.61 16.73
N ASP A 88 -13.24 -11.65 17.49
CA ASP A 88 -13.80 -12.91 18.01
C ASP A 88 -14.40 -13.76 16.87
N MET A 89 -14.82 -13.14 15.74
CA MET A 89 -15.20 -13.84 14.50
C MET A 89 -13.99 -14.39 13.73
N GLY A 90 -12.75 -13.96 14.01
CA GLY A 90 -11.55 -14.45 13.35
C GLY A 90 -10.86 -13.45 12.39
N TYR A 91 -11.29 -12.19 12.35
CA TYR A 91 -10.60 -11.15 11.61
C TYR A 91 -9.23 -10.84 12.21
N ARG A 92 -8.26 -10.49 11.34
CA ARG A 92 -6.86 -10.22 11.73
C ARG A 92 -6.29 -8.92 11.16
N GLY A 93 -7.13 -8.04 10.64
CA GLY A 93 -6.74 -6.74 10.08
C GLY A 93 -7.94 -5.93 9.65
N LEU A 94 -7.67 -4.72 9.18
CA LEU A 94 -8.70 -3.79 8.72
C LEU A 94 -8.42 -3.28 7.30
N LYS A 95 -9.49 -2.97 6.56
CA LYS A 95 -9.47 -2.18 5.31
C LYS A 95 -10.36 -0.97 5.49
N MET A 96 -9.83 0.18 5.05
CA MET A 96 -10.56 1.46 5.07
C MET A 96 -10.56 2.09 3.69
N ILE A 97 -11.70 2.68 3.30
CA ILE A 97 -11.85 3.36 2.01
C ILE A 97 -13.01 4.35 2.05
N GLY A 98 -12.80 5.56 1.51
CA GLY A 98 -13.82 6.59 1.35
C GLY A 98 -14.37 7.11 2.68
N PRO A 99 -13.55 7.60 3.60
CA PRO A 99 -14.00 8.21 4.86
C PRO A 99 -14.75 9.51 4.59
N ARG A 100 -15.57 9.95 5.53
CA ARG A 100 -16.27 11.24 5.44
C ARG A 100 -15.44 12.41 5.94
N ARG A 101 -14.42 12.14 6.76
CA ARG A 101 -13.42 13.07 7.26
C ARG A 101 -12.04 12.57 6.89
N ASP A 102 -11.01 13.37 7.07
CA ASP A 102 -9.63 12.96 6.80
C ASP A 102 -9.27 11.74 7.65
N TYR A 103 -8.46 10.82 7.11
CA TYR A 103 -8.10 9.60 7.85
C TYR A 103 -7.48 9.88 9.22
N ASP A 104 -6.77 11.00 9.39
CA ASP A 104 -6.14 11.41 10.64
C ASP A 104 -7.05 12.25 11.57
N CYS A 105 -8.36 12.30 11.30
CA CYS A 105 -9.31 12.88 12.22
C CYS A 105 -9.27 12.17 13.58
N GLU A 106 -9.12 12.93 14.66
CA GLU A 106 -8.97 12.38 16.02
C GLU A 106 -10.18 11.52 16.46
N ASP A 107 -11.37 11.78 15.92
CA ASP A 107 -12.55 10.95 16.20
C ASP A 107 -12.37 9.49 15.75
N TYR A 108 -11.43 9.20 14.84
CA TYR A 108 -11.08 7.85 14.40
C TYR A 108 -9.99 7.20 15.27
N PHE A 109 -9.30 7.95 16.12
CA PHE A 109 -8.20 7.45 16.97
C PHE A 109 -8.60 6.25 17.84
N PRO A 110 -9.83 6.16 18.39
CA PRO A 110 -10.26 4.95 19.10
C PRO A 110 -10.18 3.67 18.31
N ILE A 111 -10.37 3.74 16.97
CA ILE A 111 -10.25 2.59 16.07
C ILE A 111 -8.78 2.21 15.87
N TYR A 112 -7.91 3.22 15.65
CA TYR A 112 -6.47 3.00 15.47
C TYR A 112 -5.82 2.44 16.74
N GLU A 113 -6.15 2.99 17.91
CA GLU A 113 -5.70 2.49 19.21
C GLU A 113 -6.09 1.02 19.42
N THR A 114 -7.33 0.66 19.07
CA THR A 114 -7.83 -0.71 19.23
C THR A 114 -7.12 -1.67 18.25
N ALA A 115 -6.94 -1.27 16.99
CA ALA A 115 -6.21 -2.05 16.00
C ALA A 115 -4.73 -2.23 16.42
N GLU A 116 -4.09 -1.20 16.96
CA GLU A 116 -2.72 -1.28 17.50
C GLU A 116 -2.64 -2.29 18.64
N LYS A 117 -3.57 -2.25 19.62
CA LYS A 117 -3.64 -3.21 20.73
C LYS A 117 -3.84 -4.65 20.29
N PHE A 118 -4.54 -4.85 19.16
CA PHE A 118 -4.74 -6.18 18.59
C PHE A 118 -3.55 -6.64 17.72
N GLY A 119 -2.60 -5.76 17.43
CA GLY A 119 -1.54 -6.02 16.47
C GLY A 119 -2.06 -6.14 15.02
N TRP A 120 -3.21 -5.54 14.72
CA TRP A 120 -3.84 -5.62 13.41
C TRP A 120 -3.25 -4.61 12.44
N PRO A 121 -2.78 -5.04 11.26
CA PRO A 121 -2.46 -4.10 10.19
C PRO A 121 -3.72 -3.45 9.63
N ILE A 122 -3.56 -2.22 9.14
CA ILE A 122 -4.62 -1.48 8.46
C ILE A 122 -4.19 -1.17 7.03
N LEU A 123 -4.97 -1.63 6.06
CA LEU A 123 -4.84 -1.26 4.66
C LEU A 123 -5.77 -0.10 4.33
N LEU A 124 -5.21 1.07 4.01
CA LEU A 124 -5.96 2.28 3.66
C LEU A 124 -5.92 2.50 2.14
N HIS A 125 -7.09 2.66 1.53
CA HIS A 125 -7.16 3.14 0.15
C HIS A 125 -6.64 4.56 0.08
N LEU A 126 -5.75 4.86 -0.86
CA LEU A 126 -5.20 6.19 -1.07
C LEU A 126 -5.49 6.72 -2.48
N GLY A 127 -5.68 8.02 -2.57
CA GLY A 127 -5.96 8.70 -3.83
C GLY A 127 -7.40 8.56 -4.33
N VAL A 128 -7.56 8.67 -5.63
CA VAL A 128 -8.87 8.57 -6.29
C VAL A 128 -9.36 7.13 -6.27
N ILE A 129 -10.61 6.93 -5.85
CA ILE A 129 -11.24 5.61 -5.95
C ILE A 129 -11.55 5.34 -7.43
N GLY A 130 -10.75 4.48 -8.05
CA GLY A 130 -10.89 4.11 -9.46
C GLY A 130 -12.20 3.37 -9.73
N GLY A 131 -12.85 3.66 -10.84
CA GLY A 131 -14.15 3.09 -11.22
C GLY A 131 -14.09 2.10 -12.39
N GLY A 132 -12.91 1.54 -12.69
CA GLY A 132 -12.76 0.61 -13.82
C GLY A 132 -12.61 1.27 -15.18
N ILE A 133 -12.66 2.60 -15.29
CA ILE A 133 -12.37 3.34 -16.52
C ILE A 133 -11.16 4.25 -16.29
N ASP A 134 -10.10 3.98 -17.03
CA ASP A 134 -9.01 4.94 -17.25
C ASP A 134 -9.27 5.68 -18.57
N TYR A 135 -9.63 6.95 -18.50
CA TYR A 135 -9.98 7.76 -19.67
C TYR A 135 -8.81 8.01 -20.64
N ARG A 136 -7.56 7.70 -20.28
CA ARG A 136 -6.42 7.75 -21.17
C ARG A 136 -6.42 6.59 -22.17
N VAL A 137 -6.89 5.42 -21.74
CA VAL A 137 -6.86 4.17 -22.52
C VAL A 137 -8.25 3.69 -22.92
N THR A 138 -9.29 4.06 -22.17
CA THR A 138 -10.67 3.63 -22.39
C THR A 138 -11.55 4.83 -22.72
N HIS A 139 -12.09 4.86 -23.94
CA HIS A 139 -13.04 5.91 -24.31
C HIS A 139 -14.47 5.39 -24.13
N PRO A 140 -15.32 6.01 -23.27
CA PRO A 140 -16.69 5.53 -22.99
C PRO A 140 -17.57 5.32 -24.23
N ARG A 141 -17.37 6.12 -25.29
CA ARG A 141 -18.09 5.95 -26.57
C ARG A 141 -17.65 4.73 -27.37
N ARG A 142 -16.44 4.23 -27.10
CA ARG A 142 -15.86 3.04 -27.78
C ARG A 142 -16.07 1.76 -26.99
N ASP A 143 -16.34 1.89 -25.69
CA ASP A 143 -16.56 0.76 -24.79
C ASP A 143 -17.80 1.01 -23.90
N PRO A 144 -19.02 0.78 -24.42
CA PRO A 144 -20.26 0.92 -23.66
C PRO A 144 -20.36 -0.02 -22.46
N GLN A 145 -19.73 -1.21 -22.53
CA GLN A 145 -19.76 -2.18 -21.43
C GLN A 145 -18.91 -1.69 -20.24
N ALA A 146 -17.71 -1.17 -20.51
CA ALA A 146 -16.88 -0.55 -19.48
C ALA A 146 -17.62 0.63 -18.81
N LEU A 147 -18.31 1.46 -19.59
CA LEU A 147 -19.10 2.57 -19.05
C LEU A 147 -20.28 2.09 -18.18
N ALA A 148 -20.98 1.04 -18.60
CA ALA A 148 -22.06 0.45 -17.82
C ALA A 148 -21.53 -0.14 -16.50
N GLY A 149 -20.43 -0.84 -16.52
CA GLY A 149 -19.72 -1.36 -15.35
C GLY A 149 -19.31 -0.23 -14.40
N TYR A 150 -18.72 0.84 -14.91
CA TYR A 150 -18.35 2.02 -14.14
C TYR A 150 -19.54 2.68 -13.45
N LYS A 151 -20.63 2.94 -14.18
CA LYS A 151 -21.85 3.53 -13.62
C LYS A 151 -22.41 2.67 -12.48
N ARG A 152 -22.50 1.37 -12.69
CA ARG A 152 -22.97 0.42 -11.67
C ARG A 152 -22.08 0.43 -10.44
N TRP A 153 -20.75 0.39 -10.63
CA TRP A 153 -19.79 0.43 -9.56
C TRP A 153 -19.90 1.74 -8.76
N THR A 154 -19.97 2.89 -9.43
CA THR A 154 -20.10 4.21 -8.79
C THR A 154 -21.38 4.31 -7.97
N GLN A 155 -22.50 3.80 -8.47
CA GLN A 155 -23.77 3.77 -7.74
C GLN A 155 -23.66 2.94 -6.46
N LEU A 156 -23.06 1.77 -6.53
CA LEU A 156 -22.96 0.86 -5.39
C LEU A 156 -21.87 1.27 -4.39
N ALA A 157 -20.72 1.69 -4.87
CA ALA A 157 -19.58 2.00 -4.00
C ALA A 157 -19.71 3.37 -3.30
N ASN A 158 -20.35 4.34 -3.96
CA ASN A 158 -20.38 5.73 -3.52
C ASN A 158 -21.79 6.24 -3.18
N ALA A 159 -22.80 5.37 -3.24
CA ALA A 159 -24.18 5.77 -2.97
C ALA A 159 -24.30 6.44 -1.59
N GLY A 160 -24.78 7.68 -1.56
CA GLY A 160 -24.96 8.46 -0.34
C GLY A 160 -23.67 8.92 0.36
N ARG A 161 -22.49 8.73 -0.25
CA ARG A 161 -21.21 9.12 0.34
C ARG A 161 -20.62 10.32 -0.40
N ASN A 162 -20.19 11.33 0.35
CA ASN A 162 -19.37 12.42 -0.17
C ASN A 162 -17.90 11.98 -0.16
N VAL A 163 -17.49 11.17 -1.14
CA VAL A 163 -16.12 10.64 -1.26
C VAL A 163 -15.18 11.70 -1.83
N SER A 164 -14.01 11.86 -1.21
CA SER A 164 -12.97 12.78 -1.67
C SER A 164 -11.59 12.15 -1.56
N ALA A 165 -10.82 12.21 -2.65
CA ALA A 165 -9.42 11.77 -2.64
C ALA A 165 -8.55 12.60 -1.69
N MET A 166 -8.94 13.84 -1.39
CA MET A 166 -8.21 14.70 -0.44
C MET A 166 -8.20 14.13 0.98
N ARG A 167 -9.22 13.35 1.36
CA ARG A 167 -9.29 12.69 2.67
C ARG A 167 -8.51 11.38 2.74
N MET A 168 -7.96 10.95 1.61
CA MET A 168 -7.24 9.69 1.43
C MET A 168 -5.82 9.96 0.90
N ARG A 169 -5.13 10.95 1.50
CA ARG A 169 -3.76 11.29 1.13
C ARG A 169 -2.75 10.56 1.99
N PRO A 170 -1.56 10.23 1.47
CA PRO A 170 -0.48 9.62 2.25
C PRO A 170 -0.08 10.40 3.49
N PHE A 171 -0.14 11.74 3.49
CA PHE A 171 0.23 12.54 4.66
C PHE A 171 -0.65 12.33 5.88
N HIS A 172 -1.89 11.86 5.73
CA HIS A 172 -2.69 11.46 6.88
C HIS A 172 -2.07 10.28 7.63
N LEU A 173 -1.36 9.38 6.92
CA LEU A 173 -0.67 8.26 7.55
C LEU A 173 0.50 8.72 8.42
N ASP A 174 1.09 9.89 8.15
CA ASP A 174 2.13 10.50 8.96
C ASP A 174 1.63 10.80 10.38
N THR A 175 0.47 11.47 10.48
CA THR A 175 -0.16 11.79 11.75
C THR A 175 -0.54 10.52 12.53
N ILE A 176 -1.18 9.55 11.85
CA ILE A 176 -1.60 8.29 12.48
C ILE A 176 -0.36 7.51 12.97
N ALA A 177 0.68 7.40 12.14
CA ALA A 177 1.90 6.66 12.47
C ALA A 177 2.65 7.23 13.68
N ASN A 178 2.61 8.55 13.87
CA ASN A 178 3.21 9.23 15.02
C ASN A 178 2.44 8.97 16.31
N ASN A 179 1.10 8.95 16.24
CA ASN A 179 0.25 8.74 17.42
C ASN A 179 0.17 7.26 17.80
N PHE A 180 0.34 6.34 16.85
CA PHE A 180 0.23 4.88 17.01
C PHE A 180 1.48 4.19 16.47
N PRO A 181 2.63 4.25 17.16
CA PRO A 181 3.92 3.82 16.62
C PRO A 181 4.06 2.31 16.44
N GLN A 182 3.21 1.49 17.08
CA GLN A 182 3.21 0.03 16.90
C GLN A 182 2.21 -0.42 15.82
N LEU A 183 1.29 0.46 15.41
CA LEU A 183 0.30 0.17 14.38
C LEU A 183 0.98 0.03 13.01
N LYS A 184 0.69 -1.05 12.29
CA LYS A 184 1.18 -1.25 10.93
C LYS A 184 0.19 -0.66 9.93
N LEU A 185 0.60 0.38 9.23
CA LEU A 185 -0.22 1.09 8.24
C LEU A 185 0.27 0.74 6.83
N ILE A 186 -0.64 0.36 5.96
CA ILE A 186 -0.35 0.04 4.57
C ILE A 186 -1.17 0.99 3.69
N GLY A 187 -0.50 1.84 2.95
CA GLY A 187 -1.11 2.70 1.94
C GLY A 187 -1.27 1.99 0.61
N ALA A 188 -2.47 1.91 0.07
CA ALA A 188 -2.71 1.26 -1.21
C ALA A 188 -2.17 2.07 -2.40
N HIS A 189 -1.85 1.34 -3.50
CA HIS A 189 -1.57 1.91 -4.82
C HIS A 189 -0.39 2.89 -4.85
N LEU A 190 0.71 2.58 -4.12
CA LEU A 190 1.87 3.46 -3.96
C LEU A 190 1.49 4.88 -3.51
N GLY A 191 0.42 5.01 -2.71
CA GLY A 191 -0.10 6.30 -2.26
C GLY A 191 -1.20 6.91 -3.13
N GLY A 192 -1.56 6.25 -4.22
CA GLY A 192 -2.57 6.70 -5.18
C GLY A 192 -2.01 7.66 -6.25
N THR A 193 -2.61 7.62 -7.42
CA THR A 193 -2.21 8.46 -8.56
C THR A 193 -2.22 9.95 -8.18
N GLY A 194 -1.07 10.61 -8.37
CA GLY A 194 -0.90 12.02 -8.04
C GLY A 194 -0.32 12.32 -6.66
N ASN A 195 -0.14 11.32 -5.77
CA ASN A 195 0.34 11.52 -4.40
C ASN A 195 1.66 10.77 -4.09
N TYR A 196 2.42 10.37 -5.11
CA TYR A 196 3.62 9.55 -4.94
C TYR A 196 4.71 10.23 -4.11
N ASP A 197 4.87 11.56 -4.22
CA ASP A 197 5.88 12.31 -3.47
C ASP A 197 5.56 12.32 -1.97
N GLU A 198 4.27 12.39 -1.62
CA GLU A 198 3.82 12.24 -0.23
C GLU A 198 4.09 10.82 0.29
N ALA A 199 3.74 9.81 -0.51
CA ALA A 199 3.99 8.42 -0.16
C ALA A 199 5.48 8.15 0.07
N ALA A 200 6.34 8.63 -0.82
CA ALA A 200 7.79 8.53 -0.70
C ALA A 200 8.31 9.22 0.57
N SER A 201 7.79 10.42 0.85
CA SER A 201 8.14 11.18 2.06
C SER A 201 7.77 10.41 3.32
N VAL A 202 6.53 9.93 3.42
CA VAL A 202 6.05 9.18 4.60
C VAL A 202 6.79 7.85 4.76
N ALA A 203 7.00 7.10 3.67
CA ALA A 203 7.76 5.85 3.71
C ALA A 203 9.17 6.03 4.26
N ARG A 204 9.82 7.13 3.91
CA ARG A 204 11.19 7.45 4.34
C ARG A 204 11.29 7.70 5.84
N TRP A 205 10.28 8.34 6.43
CA TRP A 205 10.37 8.86 7.79
C TRP A 205 9.53 8.10 8.82
N ARG A 206 8.63 7.20 8.39
CA ARG A 206 7.78 6.41 9.29
C ARG A 206 8.11 4.93 9.20
N HIS A 207 8.63 4.36 10.29
CA HIS A 207 9.06 2.96 10.33
C HIS A 207 7.89 1.97 10.19
N ASN A 208 6.70 2.37 10.61
CA ASN A 208 5.47 1.56 10.65
C ASN A 208 4.51 1.81 9.49
N VAL A 209 4.92 2.57 8.46
CA VAL A 209 4.15 2.79 7.23
C VAL A 209 4.79 2.06 6.06
N TYR A 210 3.95 1.40 5.28
CA TYR A 210 4.27 0.61 4.10
C TYR A 210 3.34 0.99 2.95
N PHE A 211 3.67 0.58 1.72
CA PHE A 211 2.81 0.81 0.55
C PHE A 211 2.70 -0.44 -0.29
N ASP A 212 1.47 -0.77 -0.73
CA ASP A 212 1.32 -1.79 -1.75
C ASP A 212 1.47 -1.19 -3.16
N PHE A 213 1.88 -2.03 -4.09
CA PHE A 213 2.02 -1.64 -5.48
C PHE A 213 0.91 -2.23 -6.38
N SER A 214 -0.32 -2.36 -5.83
CA SER A 214 -1.52 -2.70 -6.59
C SER A 214 -2.04 -1.51 -7.43
N GLY A 215 -3.10 -1.70 -8.20
CA GLY A 215 -3.83 -0.62 -8.86
C GLY A 215 -3.67 -0.53 -10.39
N GLY A 216 -3.15 -1.56 -11.04
CA GLY A 216 -3.17 -1.73 -12.49
C GLY A 216 -2.15 -0.91 -13.28
N THR A 217 -2.35 -0.84 -14.60
CA THR A 217 -1.36 -0.34 -15.57
C THR A 217 -0.89 1.10 -15.34
N THR A 218 -1.73 1.96 -14.81
CA THR A 218 -1.33 3.34 -14.50
C THR A 218 -0.28 3.40 -13.38
N ILE A 219 -0.48 2.60 -12.32
CA ILE A 219 0.48 2.50 -11.21
C ILE A 219 1.78 1.84 -11.70
N GLU A 220 1.66 0.77 -12.47
CA GLU A 220 2.79 0.07 -13.10
C GLU A 220 3.64 1.00 -13.97
N GLN A 221 2.99 1.81 -14.84
CA GLN A 221 3.68 2.79 -15.68
C GLN A 221 4.43 3.83 -14.84
N HIS A 222 3.76 4.44 -13.85
CA HIS A 222 4.38 5.46 -13.00
C HIS A 222 5.48 4.88 -12.12
N ALA A 223 5.37 3.62 -11.70
CA ALA A 223 6.43 2.95 -10.95
C ALA A 223 7.76 2.93 -11.72
N VAL A 224 7.69 2.72 -13.04
CA VAL A 224 8.86 2.76 -13.95
C VAL A 224 9.31 4.19 -14.22
N GLU A 225 8.39 5.03 -14.74
CA GLU A 225 8.71 6.40 -15.18
C GLU A 225 9.28 7.27 -14.06
N ARG A 226 8.78 7.12 -12.84
CA ARG A 226 9.20 7.88 -11.67
C ARG A 226 10.17 7.13 -10.77
N ARG A 227 10.56 5.93 -11.12
CA ARG A 227 11.47 5.07 -10.34
C ARG A 227 11.02 4.92 -8.88
N LEU A 228 9.71 4.69 -8.68
CA LEU A 228 9.14 4.63 -7.33
C LEU A 228 9.70 3.45 -6.54
N ILE A 229 9.96 2.32 -7.21
CA ILE A 229 10.40 1.07 -6.60
C ILE A 229 11.90 1.12 -6.30
N GLY A 230 12.25 1.15 -5.02
CA GLY A 230 13.63 1.07 -4.53
C GLY A 230 14.40 2.40 -4.57
N HIS A 231 13.98 3.38 -5.38
CA HIS A 231 14.62 4.69 -5.42
C HIS A 231 13.88 5.70 -4.54
N GLU A 232 12.60 5.97 -4.85
CA GLU A 232 11.78 6.88 -4.03
C GLU A 232 11.27 6.20 -2.77
N ILE A 233 10.81 4.95 -2.88
CA ILE A 233 10.30 4.13 -1.77
C ILE A 233 11.20 2.91 -1.62
N GLY A 234 11.84 2.75 -0.47
CA GLY A 234 12.73 1.62 -0.19
C GLY A 234 12.03 0.27 -0.26
N PHE A 235 12.75 -0.77 -0.69
CA PHE A 235 12.18 -2.13 -0.86
C PHE A 235 11.56 -2.70 0.41
N GLU A 236 12.04 -2.31 1.58
CA GLU A 236 11.52 -2.71 2.89
C GLU A 236 10.15 -2.09 3.23
N LYS A 237 9.70 -1.13 2.42
CA LYS A 237 8.42 -0.42 2.55
C LYS A 237 7.38 -0.86 1.52
N LEU A 238 7.75 -1.73 0.60
CA LEU A 238 6.93 -2.13 -0.53
C LEU A 238 6.40 -3.55 -0.36
N ILE A 239 5.13 -3.75 -0.69
CA ILE A 239 4.44 -5.03 -0.50
C ILE A 239 3.60 -5.32 -1.73
N PHE A 240 3.56 -6.59 -2.16
CA PHE A 240 2.70 -7.01 -3.26
C PHE A 240 1.23 -7.01 -2.86
N GLY A 241 0.39 -6.43 -3.71
CA GLY A 241 -1.05 -6.51 -3.69
C GLY A 241 -1.58 -6.62 -5.11
N SER A 242 -2.55 -7.50 -5.37
CA SER A 242 -3.08 -7.67 -6.73
C SER A 242 -4.23 -6.70 -7.02
N ASP A 243 -5.15 -6.50 -6.11
CA ASP A 243 -6.39 -5.71 -6.29
C ASP A 243 -7.11 -6.05 -7.61
N THR A 244 -7.19 -7.34 -7.94
CA THR A 244 -7.73 -7.81 -9.21
C THR A 244 -8.57 -9.09 -9.06
N SER A 245 -9.22 -9.53 -10.14
CA SER A 245 -9.98 -10.78 -10.17
C SER A 245 -9.05 -12.01 -10.28
N ALA A 246 -9.57 -13.18 -9.86
CA ALA A 246 -8.84 -14.45 -9.86
C ALA A 246 -8.09 -14.74 -11.17
N GLU A 247 -8.74 -14.47 -12.30
CA GLU A 247 -8.22 -14.77 -13.64
C GLU A 247 -7.04 -13.87 -14.05
N LYS A 248 -6.86 -12.74 -13.38
CA LYS A 248 -5.84 -11.72 -13.70
C LYS A 248 -4.64 -11.72 -12.76
N ILE A 249 -4.68 -12.47 -11.66
CA ILE A 249 -3.60 -12.48 -10.66
C ILE A 249 -2.26 -12.88 -11.29
N ALA A 250 -2.25 -13.97 -12.08
CA ALA A 250 -1.04 -14.44 -12.76
C ALA A 250 -0.45 -13.40 -13.72
N ASP A 251 -1.31 -12.69 -14.47
CA ASP A 251 -0.89 -11.61 -15.36
C ASP A 251 -0.28 -10.46 -14.58
N HIS A 252 -0.89 -10.09 -13.45
CA HIS A 252 -0.41 -9.01 -12.60
C HIS A 252 0.98 -9.33 -12.04
N ILE A 253 1.18 -10.55 -11.56
CA ILE A 253 2.49 -11.04 -11.08
C ILE A 253 3.53 -10.96 -12.20
N ARG A 254 3.22 -11.43 -13.42
CA ARG A 254 4.15 -11.38 -14.56
C ARG A 254 4.53 -9.95 -14.95
N ARG A 255 3.59 -9.02 -14.95
CA ARG A 255 3.87 -7.60 -15.24
C ARG A 255 4.82 -7.00 -14.21
N TRP A 256 4.62 -7.28 -12.92
CA TRP A 256 5.54 -6.81 -11.88
C TRP A 256 6.91 -7.48 -11.96
N ASP A 257 7.01 -8.76 -12.32
CA ASP A 257 8.32 -9.38 -12.59
C ASP A 257 9.04 -8.65 -13.73
N THR A 258 8.33 -8.32 -14.83
CA THR A 258 8.90 -7.52 -15.92
C THR A 258 9.35 -6.13 -15.48
N ILE A 259 8.57 -5.46 -14.65
CA ILE A 259 8.94 -4.15 -14.08
C ILE A 259 10.20 -4.27 -13.21
N PHE A 260 10.30 -5.30 -12.38
CA PHE A 260 11.48 -5.53 -11.56
C PHE A 260 12.72 -5.84 -12.41
N ASP A 261 12.57 -6.52 -13.54
CA ASP A 261 13.66 -6.72 -14.50
C ASP A 261 14.09 -5.39 -15.13
N LEU A 262 13.14 -4.57 -15.59
CA LEU A 262 13.41 -3.24 -16.16
C LEU A 262 14.11 -2.31 -15.17
N LEU A 263 13.77 -2.39 -13.89
CA LEU A 263 14.36 -1.59 -12.82
C LEU A 263 15.63 -2.22 -12.21
N ALA A 264 16.09 -3.36 -12.73
CA ALA A 264 17.23 -4.14 -12.24
C ALA A 264 17.15 -4.45 -10.72
N VAL A 265 15.93 -4.73 -10.21
CA VAL A 265 15.70 -5.07 -8.81
C VAL A 265 16.39 -6.39 -8.48
N GLN A 266 17.21 -6.40 -7.45
CA GLN A 266 17.97 -7.58 -7.05
C GLN A 266 17.05 -8.66 -6.46
N PRO A 267 17.43 -9.96 -6.55
CA PRO A 267 16.60 -11.09 -6.11
C PRO A 267 16.13 -10.99 -4.66
N ASP A 268 17.00 -10.58 -3.74
CA ASP A 268 16.69 -10.44 -2.32
C ASP A 268 15.68 -9.29 -2.03
N ALA A 269 15.75 -8.22 -2.79
CA ALA A 269 14.76 -7.14 -2.74
C ALA A 269 13.39 -7.59 -3.28
N ARG A 270 13.38 -8.42 -4.34
CA ARG A 270 12.14 -9.02 -4.87
C ARG A 270 11.49 -9.94 -3.84
N GLU A 271 12.26 -10.86 -3.23
CA GLU A 271 11.75 -11.75 -2.18
C GLU A 271 11.15 -10.98 -1.02
N ARG A 272 11.78 -9.84 -0.64
CA ARG A 272 11.27 -8.96 0.39
C ARG A 272 9.90 -8.41 0.03
N MET A 273 9.73 -7.87 -1.17
CA MET A 273 8.47 -7.28 -1.64
C MET A 273 7.39 -8.33 -1.91
N TRP A 274 7.78 -9.51 -2.41
CA TRP A 274 6.84 -10.59 -2.68
C TRP A 274 6.33 -11.29 -1.42
N TRP A 275 7.15 -11.35 -0.37
CA TRP A 275 6.83 -12.18 0.80
C TRP A 275 7.19 -11.54 2.14
N PHE A 276 8.46 -11.24 2.40
CA PHE A 276 8.93 -11.01 3.75
C PHE A 276 8.32 -9.80 4.45
N ASN A 277 8.11 -8.68 3.74
CA ASN A 277 7.51 -7.50 4.34
C ASN A 277 6.07 -7.76 4.80
N ALA A 278 5.27 -8.45 3.99
CA ALA A 278 3.91 -8.83 4.36
C ALA A 278 3.89 -9.86 5.50
N ALA A 279 4.73 -10.90 5.41
CA ALA A 279 4.82 -11.95 6.41
C ALA A 279 5.19 -11.38 7.79
N GLU A 280 6.12 -10.42 7.85
CA GLU A 280 6.48 -9.74 9.09
C GLU A 280 5.30 -8.93 9.67
N ILE A 281 4.57 -8.21 8.81
CA ILE A 281 3.42 -7.39 9.22
C ILE A 281 2.28 -8.25 9.78
N TYR A 282 2.01 -9.39 9.15
CA TYR A 282 0.93 -10.30 9.55
C TYR A 282 1.37 -11.38 10.56
N GLY A 283 2.64 -11.37 10.99
CA GLY A 283 3.16 -12.32 11.97
C GLY A 283 3.29 -13.76 11.45
N GLU A 284 3.49 -13.94 10.14
CA GLU A 284 3.62 -15.26 9.49
C GLU A 284 5.07 -15.78 9.48
N GLU A 285 6.08 -14.90 9.64
CA GLU A 285 7.49 -15.29 9.72
C GLU A 285 8.15 -14.76 11.00
N PRO A 286 9.00 -15.56 11.67
CA PRO A 286 9.71 -15.08 12.86
C PRO A 286 10.68 -13.95 12.51
N VAL A 287 10.70 -12.92 13.34
CA VAL A 287 11.63 -11.76 13.25
C VAL A 287 13.11 -12.17 13.26
N ALA A 288 13.44 -13.39 13.69
CA ALA A 288 14.80 -13.97 13.71
C ALA A 288 15.53 -13.95 12.34
N TRP A 289 14.79 -13.81 11.22
CA TRP A 289 15.38 -13.67 9.90
C TRP A 289 16.21 -12.38 9.74
N LEU A 290 15.77 -11.27 10.30
CA LEU A 290 16.50 -9.99 10.26
C LEU A 290 17.83 -10.04 11.03
N GLY A 291 17.93 -10.84 12.09
CA GLY A 291 19.15 -11.01 12.87
C GLY A 291 20.27 -11.72 12.13
N LYS A 292 19.97 -12.70 11.30
CA LYS A 292 20.97 -13.48 10.56
C LYS A 292 21.64 -12.69 9.42
N ARG A 293 20.94 -11.78 8.76
CA ARG A 293 21.51 -10.93 7.68
C ARG A 293 22.31 -9.75 8.23
N ARG A 294 21.94 -9.16 9.36
CA ARG A 294 22.79 -8.14 10.03
C ARG A 294 24.13 -8.69 10.47
N ALA A 295 24.19 -9.95 10.90
CA ALA A 295 25.44 -10.61 11.26
C ALA A 295 26.36 -10.87 10.06
N THR A 296 25.82 -11.10 8.86
CA THR A 296 26.61 -11.28 7.62
C THR A 296 27.01 -9.95 6.97
N ALA A 297 26.17 -8.92 7.06
CA ALA A 297 26.49 -7.57 6.57
C ALA A 297 27.53 -6.85 7.44
N SER A 298 27.54 -7.10 8.75
CA SER A 298 28.52 -6.52 9.69
C SER A 298 29.95 -7.07 9.52
N LYS A 299 30.14 -8.17 8.80
CA LYS A 299 31.49 -8.72 8.52
C LYS A 299 32.18 -8.06 7.32
N ARG A 300 31.52 -7.21 6.57
CA ARG A 300 32.16 -6.32 5.59
C ARG A 300 32.23 -4.90 6.19
N ALA A 301 33.26 -4.65 6.97
CA ALA A 301 33.61 -3.30 7.38
C ALA A 301 33.83 -2.47 6.11
N PRO A 302 33.19 -1.30 5.96
CA PRO A 302 33.48 -0.40 4.86
C PRO A 302 34.95 -0.02 4.93
N ALA A 303 35.65 -0.11 3.79
CA ALA A 303 37.03 0.37 3.70
C ALA A 303 37.09 1.83 4.17
N PRO A 304 38.09 2.24 4.95
CA PRO A 304 38.16 3.60 5.45
C PRO A 304 38.20 4.57 4.28
N ILE A 305 37.25 5.50 4.26
CA ILE A 305 37.22 6.61 3.31
C ILE A 305 38.49 7.44 3.56
N ARG A 306 39.47 7.34 2.67
CA ARG A 306 40.63 8.24 2.67
C ARG A 306 40.09 9.66 2.32
N VAL A 307 39.91 10.48 3.34
CA VAL A 307 39.69 11.91 3.18
C VAL A 307 41.01 12.47 2.59
N ALA A 308 40.97 12.88 1.34
CA ALA A 308 42.09 13.58 0.73
C ALA A 308 42.31 14.88 1.52
N ALA A 309 43.49 15.02 2.10
CA ALA A 309 43.87 16.24 2.81
C ALA A 309 43.80 17.40 1.84
N THR A 310 42.90 18.33 2.03
CA THR A 310 42.80 19.59 1.34
C THR A 310 44.03 20.43 1.68
N ARG A 311 44.93 20.60 0.70
CA ARG A 311 46.07 21.53 0.80
C ARG A 311 45.51 22.91 1.11
N ALA A 312 45.90 23.47 2.24
CA ALA A 312 45.63 24.85 2.62
C ALA A 312 46.12 25.82 1.54
N ARG A 313 45.23 26.56 0.93
CA ARG A 313 45.56 27.65 0.04
C ARG A 313 46.14 28.81 0.85
N LYS A 314 47.38 29.23 0.49
CA LYS A 314 48.00 30.44 1.04
C LYS A 314 47.13 31.67 0.71
N PRO A 315 46.96 32.61 1.66
CA PRO A 315 46.19 33.82 1.40
C PRO A 315 46.92 34.76 0.40
N ALA A 316 46.14 35.31 -0.53
CA ALA A 316 46.61 36.28 -1.51
C ALA A 316 46.89 37.64 -0.82
N PRO A 317 47.90 38.43 -1.34
CA PRO A 317 48.28 39.71 -0.74
C PRO A 317 47.18 40.77 -0.94
N LYS A 318 46.93 41.54 0.11
CA LYS A 318 46.01 42.70 0.12
C LYS A 318 46.52 43.80 -0.83
N LYS A 319 45.74 44.17 -1.84
CA LYS A 319 45.93 45.38 -2.62
C LYS A 319 45.39 46.57 -1.81
N THR A 320 46.28 47.51 -1.52
CA THR A 320 45.96 48.82 -0.95
C THR A 320 45.18 49.65 -1.98
N ALA A 321 44.00 50.12 -1.59
CA ALA A 321 43.19 51.03 -2.40
C ALA A 321 43.67 52.48 -2.20
N ALA A 322 44.10 53.07 -3.28
CA ALA A 322 44.37 54.51 -3.36
C ALA A 322 43.04 55.30 -3.42
N ARG A 323 42.97 56.31 -2.55
CA ARG A 323 41.91 57.30 -2.50
C ARG A 323 42.01 58.23 -3.73
N GLY A 324 40.98 58.25 -4.55
CA GLY A 324 40.77 59.27 -5.58
C GLY A 324 39.57 60.13 -5.22
N LYS A 325 39.83 61.38 -4.81
CA LYS A 325 38.83 62.46 -4.71
C LYS A 325 38.45 62.95 -6.13
N ARG A 326 37.14 63.07 -6.40
CA ARG A 326 36.59 64.05 -7.34
C ARG A 326 35.16 64.38 -7.01
N ALA A 327 34.97 65.51 -6.52
CA ALA A 327 34.41 66.79 -6.95
C ALA A 327 33.00 66.71 -7.56
N GLN A 328 32.09 67.38 -6.85
CA GLN A 328 30.77 67.85 -7.28
C GLN A 328 30.90 68.72 -8.60
N LYS A 329 29.93 68.58 -9.47
CA LYS A 329 29.21 69.70 -10.09
C LYS A 329 27.97 69.22 -10.88
N ARG A 330 26.86 69.86 -10.48
CA ARG A 330 25.61 70.22 -11.19
C ARG A 330 24.63 69.06 -11.47
#